data_31e41bf310097d77a4b7ccf1528e8f61
#
_entry.id   31e41bf310097d77a4b7ccf1528e8f61
#
_cell.length_a   1.000
_cell.length_b   1.000
_cell.length_c   1.000
_cell.angle_alpha   90.00
_cell.angle_beta   90.00
_cell.angle_gamma   90.00
#
_symmetry.space_group_name_H-M   'P 1'
#
loop_
_entity.id
_entity.type
_entity.pdbx_description
1 polymer ?
#
loop_
_entity_poly.entity_id
_entity_poly.type
_entity_poly.pdbx_seq_one_letter_code
_entity_poly.pdbx_strand_id
1 'polypeptide(L)'
;GTRNVELQPAAWYAVQDKTVFPLEDGDLLRLLDNKDVTLDVFDSAPLYARAMAAGNWGSSIVWDGKLAAYLLDASASKYQISELIPAYKAAAAFTCTDYPDAGRLADLFARMKAKITACGEDALYNEIEFPLAQVLADMTRTGVLVDKDGIEQFGVKLREELEQVLTRIHMETGSATFNPNSPKQLGEMLFDTMGLPHGKKTQRGWSTDAETLEALRDYPLVEDILQYLSLIHI
;
A
#
# COMPACT_ATOMS: atom_id res chain seq x y z
N GLY A 1 -2.03 -3.33 32.88
CA GLY A 1 -2.57 -4.36 31.99
C GLY A 1 -2.36 -3.97 30.55
N THR A 2 -2.11 -4.93 29.68
CA THR A 2 -1.97 -4.72 28.23
C THR A 2 -3.34 -4.52 27.62
N ARG A 3 -3.50 -3.50 26.80
CA ARG A 3 -4.73 -3.22 26.04
C ARG A 3 -4.44 -3.37 24.55
N ASN A 4 -5.36 -4.00 23.84
CA ASN A 4 -5.27 -4.17 22.39
C ASN A 4 -6.11 -3.07 21.73
N VAL A 5 -5.53 -2.35 20.76
CA VAL A 5 -6.22 -1.27 20.04
C VAL A 5 -6.25 -1.60 18.56
N GLU A 6 -7.42 -1.55 17.95
CA GLU A 6 -7.63 -1.71 16.50
C GLU A 6 -8.22 -0.44 15.90
N LEU A 7 -7.80 -0.17 14.65
CA LEU A 7 -8.35 0.87 13.81
C LEU A 7 -9.52 0.34 12.99
N GLN A 8 -10.72 0.88 13.18
CA GLN A 8 -11.76 0.85 12.16
C GLN A 8 -11.90 2.23 11.49
N PRO A 9 -12.32 2.32 10.22
CA PRO A 9 -12.29 3.57 9.44
C PRO A 9 -13.04 4.76 10.04
N ALA A 10 -13.85 4.55 11.07
CA ALA A 10 -14.64 5.60 11.72
C ALA A 10 -14.66 5.53 13.25
N ALA A 11 -14.10 4.51 13.88
CA ALA A 11 -14.12 4.38 15.34
C ALA A 11 -12.88 3.63 15.87
N TRP A 12 -12.31 4.16 16.94
CA TRP A 12 -11.28 3.49 17.71
C TRP A 12 -11.93 2.67 18.81
N TYR A 13 -11.36 1.52 19.13
CA TYR A 13 -11.75 0.79 20.32
C TYR A 13 -10.54 0.13 21.01
N ALA A 14 -10.64 -0.03 22.31
CA ALA A 14 -9.69 -0.82 23.09
C ALA A 14 -10.39 -2.08 23.62
N VAL A 15 -9.63 -3.14 23.78
CA VAL A 15 -10.09 -4.39 24.40
C VAL A 15 -9.29 -4.62 25.67
N GLN A 16 -9.98 -4.82 26.79
CA GLN A 16 -9.38 -5.22 28.07
C GLN A 16 -10.33 -6.18 28.79
N ASP A 17 -9.82 -7.31 29.28
CA ASP A 17 -10.56 -8.28 30.10
C ASP A 17 -11.92 -8.68 29.49
N LYS A 18 -11.93 -8.97 28.17
CA LYS A 18 -13.13 -9.34 27.38
C LYS A 18 -14.16 -8.22 27.23
N THR A 19 -13.80 -6.99 27.53
CA THR A 19 -14.66 -5.81 27.37
C THR A 19 -14.10 -4.94 26.25
N VAL A 20 -14.99 -4.46 25.37
CA VAL A 20 -14.66 -3.50 24.30
C VAL A 20 -15.04 -2.10 24.78
N PHE A 21 -14.11 -1.19 24.66
CA PHE A 21 -14.28 0.22 25.00
C PHE A 21 -14.17 1.03 23.70
N PRO A 22 -15.26 1.54 23.14
CA PRO A 22 -15.19 2.55 22.09
C PRO A 22 -14.41 3.76 22.59
N LEU A 23 -13.54 4.31 21.76
CA LEU A 23 -12.65 5.42 22.13
C LEU A 23 -12.97 6.63 21.27
N GLU A 24 -13.18 7.76 21.91
CA GLU A 24 -13.10 9.06 21.26
C GLU A 24 -11.63 9.50 21.14
N ASP A 25 -11.35 10.47 20.27
CA ASP A 25 -9.98 10.96 20.04
C ASP A 25 -9.28 11.40 21.34
N GLY A 26 -10.00 12.03 22.27
CA GLY A 26 -9.45 12.46 23.55
C GLY A 26 -9.03 11.30 24.46
N ASP A 27 -9.80 10.23 24.48
CA ASP A 27 -9.49 9.03 25.27
C ASP A 27 -8.33 8.25 24.65
N LEU A 28 -8.30 8.15 23.32
CA LEU A 28 -7.19 7.56 22.60
C LEU A 28 -5.87 8.28 22.92
N LEU A 29 -5.84 9.62 22.84
CA LEU A 29 -4.65 10.41 23.13
C LEU A 29 -4.19 10.24 24.59
N ARG A 30 -5.11 10.16 25.55
CA ARG A 30 -4.78 9.86 26.94
C ARG A 30 -4.16 8.47 27.11
N LEU A 31 -4.66 7.47 26.38
CA LEU A 31 -4.08 6.12 26.40
C LEU A 31 -2.68 6.10 25.79
N LEU A 32 -2.47 6.81 24.68
CA LEU A 32 -1.17 6.88 23.99
C LEU A 32 -0.08 7.58 24.82
N ASP A 33 -0.45 8.49 25.69
CA ASP A 33 0.48 9.22 26.56
C ASP A 33 0.64 8.59 27.97
N ASN A 34 -0.18 7.60 28.30
CA ASN A 34 -0.19 6.99 29.62
C ASN A 34 0.92 5.96 29.80
N LYS A 35 1.95 6.28 30.58
CA LYS A 35 3.10 5.39 30.84
C LYS A 35 2.76 4.17 31.72
N ASP A 36 1.62 4.19 32.43
CA ASP A 36 1.18 3.06 33.24
C ASP A 36 0.38 2.02 32.46
N VAL A 37 0.18 2.27 31.14
CA VAL A 37 -0.54 1.40 30.23
C VAL A 37 0.38 0.92 29.13
N THR A 38 0.27 -0.36 28.76
CA THR A 38 0.91 -0.90 27.56
C THR A 38 -0.16 -1.30 26.54
N LEU A 39 0.07 -0.94 25.29
CA LEU A 39 -0.85 -1.17 24.19
C LEU A 39 -0.22 -2.11 23.16
N ASP A 40 -0.84 -3.25 22.94
CA ASP A 40 -0.65 -4.02 21.71
C ASP A 40 -1.62 -3.46 20.67
N VAL A 41 -1.11 -3.00 19.53
CA VAL A 41 -1.91 -2.38 18.47
C VAL A 41 -1.82 -3.20 17.19
N PHE A 42 -2.76 -3.01 16.27
CA PHE A 42 -2.66 -3.67 14.95
C PHE A 42 -1.83 -2.86 13.97
N ASP A 43 -1.98 -1.55 13.95
CA ASP A 43 -1.25 -0.62 13.06
C ASP A 43 -0.82 0.59 13.88
N SER A 44 0.46 0.70 14.19
CA SER A 44 1.00 1.75 15.04
C SER A 44 1.20 3.09 14.30
N ALA A 45 1.40 3.08 12.99
CA ALA A 45 1.75 4.28 12.23
C ALA A 45 0.73 5.43 12.37
N PRO A 46 -0.60 5.23 12.20
CA PRO A 46 -1.58 6.29 12.40
C PRO A 46 -1.71 6.71 13.88
N LEU A 47 -1.41 5.81 14.82
CA LEU A 47 -1.41 6.12 16.25
C LEU A 47 -0.24 7.03 16.63
N TYR A 48 0.97 6.72 16.13
CA TYR A 48 2.13 7.59 16.30
C TYR A 48 1.89 8.97 15.69
N ALA A 49 1.33 9.03 14.46
CA ALA A 49 1.02 10.31 13.82
C ALA A 49 0.06 11.17 14.68
N ARG A 50 -0.98 10.57 15.28
CA ARG A 50 -1.90 11.26 16.19
C ARG A 50 -1.23 11.68 17.49
N ALA A 51 -0.46 10.80 18.11
CA ALA A 51 0.27 11.11 19.34
C ALA A 51 1.21 12.29 19.11
N MET A 52 2.00 12.28 18.06
CA MET A 52 2.94 13.35 17.71
C MET A 52 2.24 14.66 17.37
N ALA A 53 1.08 14.62 16.71
CA ALA A 53 0.27 15.82 16.46
C ALA A 53 -0.24 16.46 17.77
N ALA A 54 -0.45 15.66 18.82
CA ALA A 54 -0.84 16.12 20.15
C ALA A 54 0.37 16.45 21.07
N GLY A 55 1.60 16.34 20.58
CA GLY A 55 2.82 16.68 21.33
C GLY A 55 3.35 15.53 22.18
N ASN A 56 2.90 14.28 21.97
CA ASN A 56 3.44 13.10 22.64
C ASN A 56 4.01 12.07 21.66
N TRP A 57 4.65 11.03 22.16
CA TRP A 57 5.37 10.04 21.33
C TRP A 57 4.69 8.67 21.25
N GLY A 58 3.49 8.53 21.81
CA GLY A 58 2.81 7.23 21.83
C GLY A 58 3.58 6.15 22.61
N SER A 59 4.21 6.54 23.71
CA SER A 59 5.12 5.70 24.49
C SER A 59 4.46 4.47 25.15
N SER A 60 3.14 4.40 25.17
CA SER A 60 2.38 3.24 25.64
C SER A 60 2.31 2.10 24.63
N ILE A 61 2.59 2.35 23.33
CA ILE A 61 2.59 1.30 22.29
C ILE A 61 3.83 0.43 22.49
N VAL A 62 3.62 -0.88 22.63
CA VAL A 62 4.69 -1.88 22.84
C VAL A 62 4.68 -3.01 21.83
N TRP A 63 3.69 -3.05 20.93
CA TRP A 63 3.54 -4.08 19.91
C TRP A 63 2.71 -3.57 18.72
N ASP A 64 3.10 -3.98 17.52
CA ASP A 64 2.39 -3.71 16.26
C ASP A 64 2.15 -5.02 15.51
N GLY A 65 0.89 -5.43 15.39
CA GLY A 65 0.50 -6.68 14.73
C GLY A 65 0.68 -6.66 13.22
N LYS A 66 0.52 -5.50 12.57
CA LYS A 66 0.68 -5.37 11.13
C LYS A 66 2.16 -5.47 10.72
N LEU A 67 3.03 -4.85 11.51
CA LEU A 67 4.47 -4.96 11.34
C LEU A 67 4.95 -6.41 11.56
N ALA A 68 4.42 -7.07 12.59
CA ALA A 68 4.69 -8.48 12.84
C ALA A 68 4.20 -9.39 11.69
N ALA A 69 3.03 -9.10 11.11
CA ALA A 69 2.52 -9.83 9.95
C ALA A 69 3.43 -9.66 8.73
N TYR A 70 3.91 -8.44 8.48
CA TYR A 70 4.87 -8.15 7.43
C TYR A 70 6.17 -8.92 7.60
N LEU A 71 6.73 -8.94 8.79
CA LEU A 71 7.97 -9.66 9.08
C LEU A 71 7.81 -11.16 8.86
N LEU A 72 6.68 -11.74 9.28
CA LEU A 72 6.40 -13.17 9.16
C LEU A 72 6.04 -13.64 7.73
N ASP A 73 5.60 -12.73 6.86
CA ASP A 73 5.31 -13.00 5.44
C ASP A 73 5.40 -11.71 4.62
N ALA A 74 6.61 -11.33 4.24
CA ALA A 74 6.86 -10.13 3.42
C ALA A 74 6.34 -10.25 1.97
N SER A 75 5.91 -11.43 1.54
CA SER A 75 5.39 -11.67 0.19
C SER A 75 3.90 -11.33 0.04
N ALA A 76 3.17 -11.20 1.15
CA ALA A 76 1.76 -10.88 1.14
C ALA A 76 1.52 -9.45 0.62
N SER A 77 0.50 -9.27 -0.20
CA SER A 77 0.14 -7.96 -0.76
C SER A 77 -0.68 -7.08 0.19
N LYS A 78 -1.25 -7.68 1.22
CA LYS A 78 -2.11 -7.01 2.22
C LYS A 78 -1.98 -7.67 3.59
N TYR A 79 -2.16 -6.87 4.62
CA TYR A 79 -2.16 -7.32 6.02
C TYR A 79 -3.41 -6.75 6.68
N GLN A 80 -4.51 -7.52 6.63
CA GLN A 80 -5.79 -7.14 7.23
C GLN A 80 -6.16 -8.14 8.34
N ILE A 81 -6.74 -7.65 9.42
CA ILE A 81 -7.17 -8.49 10.56
C ILE A 81 -8.08 -9.63 10.10
N SER A 82 -9.03 -9.34 9.21
CA SER A 82 -9.95 -10.32 8.65
C SER A 82 -9.28 -11.47 7.90
N GLU A 83 -8.09 -11.25 7.33
CA GLU A 83 -7.27 -12.26 6.64
C GLU A 83 -6.35 -13.00 7.62
N LEU A 84 -5.80 -12.27 8.60
CA LEU A 84 -4.87 -12.82 9.59
C LEU A 84 -5.56 -13.73 10.61
N ILE A 85 -6.77 -13.39 11.06
CA ILE A 85 -7.54 -14.23 12.00
C ILE A 85 -7.67 -15.68 11.52
N PRO A 86 -8.16 -15.99 10.31
CA PRO A 86 -8.22 -17.37 9.83
C PRO A 86 -6.83 -17.96 9.55
N ALA A 87 -5.88 -17.19 9.03
CA ALA A 87 -4.54 -17.66 8.73
C ALA A 87 -3.81 -18.15 9.99
N TYR A 88 -3.96 -17.45 11.09
CA TYR A 88 -3.40 -17.81 12.39
C TYR A 88 -4.34 -18.68 13.23
N LYS A 89 -5.55 -18.98 12.76
CA LYS A 89 -6.59 -19.74 13.50
C LYS A 89 -6.87 -19.13 14.87
N ALA A 90 -6.94 -17.79 14.93
CA ALA A 90 -7.13 -17.07 16.17
C ALA A 90 -8.51 -17.36 16.77
N ALA A 91 -8.52 -17.81 18.03
CA ALA A 91 -9.72 -18.17 18.75
C ALA A 91 -10.38 -16.94 19.39
N ALA A 92 -11.71 -16.90 19.37
CA ALA A 92 -12.45 -15.87 20.06
C ALA A 92 -12.51 -16.15 21.57
N ALA A 93 -12.06 -15.22 22.39
CA ALA A 93 -12.22 -15.26 23.84
C ALA A 93 -13.61 -14.79 24.27
N PHE A 94 -14.28 -13.99 23.42
CA PHE A 94 -15.65 -13.49 23.59
C PHE A 94 -16.21 -13.05 22.21
N THR A 95 -17.48 -12.71 22.16
CA THR A 95 -18.13 -12.17 20.95
C THR A 95 -18.61 -10.75 21.20
N CYS A 96 -18.46 -9.88 20.19
CA CYS A 96 -18.98 -8.53 20.21
C CYS A 96 -19.63 -8.24 18.86
N THR A 97 -20.89 -7.80 18.88
CA THR A 97 -21.68 -7.58 17.65
C THR A 97 -21.13 -6.39 16.86
N ASP A 98 -20.78 -5.31 17.55
CA ASP A 98 -20.31 -4.06 16.91
C ASP A 98 -18.86 -4.16 16.45
N TYR A 99 -18.06 -5.04 17.10
CA TYR A 99 -16.65 -5.27 16.81
C TYR A 99 -16.37 -6.78 16.74
N PRO A 100 -16.72 -7.47 15.65
CA PRO A 100 -16.70 -8.93 15.58
C PRO A 100 -15.33 -9.56 15.73
N ASP A 101 -14.26 -8.83 15.39
CA ASP A 101 -12.88 -9.30 15.50
C ASP A 101 -12.24 -9.04 16.86
N ALA A 102 -12.84 -8.15 17.67
CA ALA A 102 -12.27 -7.71 18.96
C ALA A 102 -11.95 -8.88 19.89
N GLY A 103 -12.81 -9.89 19.94
CA GLY A 103 -12.60 -11.06 20.79
C GLY A 103 -11.45 -11.99 20.36
N ARG A 104 -10.89 -11.79 19.17
CA ARG A 104 -9.81 -12.61 18.60
C ARG A 104 -8.45 -11.94 18.63
N LEU A 105 -8.39 -10.61 18.83
CA LEU A 105 -7.15 -9.84 18.76
C LEU A 105 -6.07 -10.35 19.73
N ALA A 106 -6.43 -10.62 20.97
CA ALA A 106 -5.47 -11.08 21.96
C ALA A 106 -4.82 -12.42 21.59
N ASP A 107 -5.62 -13.39 21.10
CA ASP A 107 -5.10 -14.68 20.65
C ASP A 107 -4.30 -14.56 19.34
N LEU A 108 -4.75 -13.71 18.41
CA LEU A 108 -4.01 -13.40 17.20
C LEU A 108 -2.61 -12.86 17.52
N PHE A 109 -2.52 -11.84 18.36
CA PHE A 109 -1.24 -11.23 18.72
C PHE A 109 -0.34 -12.21 19.48
N ALA A 110 -0.91 -13.00 20.40
CA ALA A 110 -0.16 -14.01 21.12
C ALA A 110 0.47 -15.05 20.17
N ARG A 111 -0.29 -15.51 19.17
CA ARG A 111 0.20 -16.46 18.15
C ARG A 111 1.27 -15.84 17.26
N MET A 112 1.11 -14.60 16.87
CA MET A 112 2.11 -13.89 16.06
C MET A 112 3.41 -13.67 16.85
N LYS A 113 3.33 -13.25 18.11
CA LYS A 113 4.48 -13.14 19.02
C LYS A 113 5.22 -14.49 19.14
N ALA A 114 4.49 -15.56 19.39
CA ALA A 114 5.06 -16.90 19.49
C ALA A 114 5.74 -17.34 18.17
N LYS A 115 5.19 -16.95 17.03
CA LYS A 115 5.78 -17.30 15.73
C LYS A 115 7.06 -16.50 15.43
N ILE A 116 7.12 -15.21 15.78
CA ILE A 116 8.35 -14.41 15.69
C ILE A 116 9.46 -15.06 16.52
N THR A 117 9.16 -15.43 17.77
CA THR A 117 10.13 -16.12 18.64
C THR A 117 10.55 -17.47 18.05
N ALA A 118 9.62 -18.26 17.51
CA ALA A 118 9.92 -19.54 16.90
C ALA A 118 10.80 -19.42 15.63
N CYS A 119 10.68 -18.29 14.89
CA CYS A 119 11.54 -17.98 13.74
C CYS A 119 12.89 -17.37 14.16
N GLY A 120 13.09 -17.01 15.41
CA GLY A 120 14.30 -16.35 15.91
C GLY A 120 14.40 -14.86 15.52
N GLU A 121 13.28 -14.21 15.25
CA GLU A 121 13.22 -12.84 14.74
C GLU A 121 12.93 -11.80 15.83
N ASP A 122 12.98 -12.18 17.12
CA ASP A 122 12.71 -11.28 18.23
C ASP A 122 13.62 -10.04 18.23
N ALA A 123 14.93 -10.22 17.99
CA ALA A 123 15.87 -9.09 17.94
C ALA A 123 15.56 -8.17 16.76
N LEU A 124 15.30 -8.71 15.57
CA LEU A 124 14.93 -7.94 14.39
C LEU A 124 13.66 -7.12 14.66
N TYR A 125 12.63 -7.77 15.21
CA TYR A 125 11.37 -7.09 15.52
C TYR A 125 11.56 -5.98 16.57
N ASN A 126 12.14 -6.31 17.73
CA ASN A 126 12.14 -5.41 18.90
C ASN A 126 13.21 -4.32 18.83
N GLU A 127 14.36 -4.59 18.17
CA GLU A 127 15.51 -3.67 18.17
C GLU A 127 15.60 -2.83 16.89
N ILE A 128 14.96 -3.27 15.80
CA ILE A 128 15.04 -2.60 14.51
C ILE A 128 13.66 -2.18 14.01
N GLU A 129 12.79 -3.13 13.66
CA GLU A 129 11.54 -2.85 12.93
C GLU A 129 10.53 -2.06 13.76
N PHE A 130 10.30 -2.46 14.99
CA PHE A 130 9.33 -1.78 15.84
C PHE A 130 9.75 -0.35 16.23
N PRO A 131 11.00 -0.07 16.66
CA PRO A 131 11.48 1.30 16.85
C PRO A 131 11.48 2.15 15.58
N LEU A 132 11.79 1.53 14.44
CA LEU A 132 11.78 2.21 13.13
C LEU A 132 10.39 2.72 12.76
N ALA A 133 9.32 2.03 13.12
CA ALA A 133 7.95 2.46 12.84
C ALA A 133 7.65 3.86 13.42
N GLN A 134 8.13 4.16 14.62
CA GLN A 134 7.98 5.49 15.23
C GLN A 134 8.79 6.55 14.47
N VAL A 135 10.01 6.24 14.06
CA VAL A 135 10.87 7.14 13.27
C VAL A 135 10.22 7.45 11.93
N LEU A 136 9.70 6.44 11.23
CA LEU A 136 9.03 6.62 9.94
C LEU A 136 7.74 7.45 10.08
N ALA A 137 7.01 7.30 11.18
CA ALA A 137 5.84 8.13 11.47
C ALA A 137 6.24 9.61 11.67
N ASP A 138 7.34 9.90 12.37
CA ASP A 138 7.85 11.27 12.53
C ASP A 138 8.38 11.86 11.23
N MET A 139 9.10 11.07 10.42
CA MET A 139 9.52 11.48 9.07
C MET A 139 8.32 11.83 8.18
N THR A 140 7.27 11.01 8.23
CA THR A 140 6.03 11.26 7.48
C THR A 140 5.34 12.54 7.95
N ARG A 141 5.29 12.77 9.25
CA ARG A 141 4.73 14.00 9.83
C ARG A 141 5.56 15.25 9.44
N THR A 142 6.86 15.13 9.48
CA THR A 142 7.76 16.23 9.11
C THR A 142 7.67 16.55 7.64
N GLY A 143 7.55 15.51 6.79
CA GLY A 143 7.47 15.63 5.34
C GLY A 143 8.75 16.16 4.72
N VAL A 144 8.64 16.48 3.45
CA VAL A 144 9.71 17.12 2.66
C VAL A 144 9.14 18.36 1.97
N LEU A 145 9.95 19.40 1.85
CA LEU A 145 9.56 20.57 1.09
C LEU A 145 9.57 20.23 -0.40
N VAL A 146 8.45 20.49 -1.06
CA VAL A 146 8.28 20.25 -2.51
C VAL A 146 7.97 21.56 -3.19
N ASP A 147 8.59 21.81 -4.35
CA ASP A 147 8.18 22.88 -5.24
C ASP A 147 6.88 22.49 -5.97
N LYS A 148 5.76 22.84 -5.34
CA LYS A 148 4.43 22.53 -5.87
C LYS A 148 4.19 23.17 -7.23
N ASP A 149 4.55 24.44 -7.38
CA ASP A 149 4.33 25.19 -8.62
C ASP A 149 5.18 24.62 -9.76
N GLY A 150 6.43 24.23 -9.47
CA GLY A 150 7.30 23.56 -10.43
C GLY A 150 6.74 22.21 -10.88
N ILE A 151 6.20 21.40 -9.96
CA ILE A 151 5.56 20.11 -10.30
C ILE A 151 4.29 20.35 -11.13
N GLU A 152 3.45 21.33 -10.79
CA GLU A 152 2.24 21.64 -11.55
C GLU A 152 2.60 22.11 -12.98
N GLN A 153 3.58 23.00 -13.13
CA GLN A 153 4.07 23.46 -14.45
C GLN A 153 4.66 22.31 -15.27
N PHE A 154 5.42 21.43 -14.63
CA PHE A 154 5.95 20.24 -15.30
C PHE A 154 4.81 19.32 -15.77
N GLY A 155 3.79 19.11 -14.93
CA GLY A 155 2.61 18.33 -15.29
C GLY A 155 1.80 18.93 -16.45
N VAL A 156 1.78 20.26 -16.61
CA VAL A 156 1.18 20.92 -17.78
C VAL A 156 1.97 20.59 -19.04
N LYS A 157 3.29 20.75 -19.01
CA LYS A 157 4.17 20.45 -20.15
C LYS A 157 4.05 18.98 -20.58
N LEU A 158 4.05 18.06 -19.62
CA LEU A 158 3.89 16.63 -19.92
C LEU A 158 2.56 16.32 -20.62
N ARG A 159 1.46 16.96 -20.17
CA ARG A 159 0.16 16.79 -20.83
C ARG A 159 0.16 17.32 -22.26
N GLU A 160 0.75 18.49 -22.49
CA GLU A 160 0.88 19.06 -23.82
C GLU A 160 1.68 18.17 -24.77
N GLU A 161 2.81 17.63 -24.28
CA GLU A 161 3.64 16.67 -25.05
C GLU A 161 2.86 15.39 -25.33
N LEU A 162 2.16 14.84 -24.33
CA LEU A 162 1.33 13.64 -24.47
C LEU A 162 0.23 13.82 -25.54
N GLU A 163 -0.48 14.96 -25.52
CA GLU A 163 -1.51 15.28 -26.49
C GLU A 163 -0.94 15.42 -27.92
N GLN A 164 0.25 15.99 -28.07
CA GLN A 164 0.93 16.08 -29.36
C GLN A 164 1.30 14.70 -29.90
N VAL A 165 1.89 13.85 -29.07
CA VAL A 165 2.24 12.48 -29.45
C VAL A 165 0.99 11.69 -29.81
N LEU A 166 -0.05 11.76 -28.98
CA LEU A 166 -1.32 11.06 -29.24
C LEU A 166 -1.98 11.54 -30.55
N THR A 167 -1.89 12.83 -30.85
CA THR A 167 -2.39 13.39 -32.12
C THR A 167 -1.64 12.80 -33.31
N ARG A 168 -0.30 12.68 -33.26
CA ARG A 168 0.48 12.03 -34.32
C ARG A 168 0.08 10.57 -34.50
N ILE A 169 -0.04 9.82 -33.39
CA ILE A 169 -0.50 8.43 -33.40
C ILE A 169 -1.87 8.31 -34.08
N HIS A 170 -2.82 9.18 -33.75
CA HIS A 170 -4.15 9.18 -34.38
C HIS A 170 -4.13 9.52 -35.86
N MET A 171 -3.24 10.42 -36.29
CA MET A 171 -3.05 10.74 -37.70
C MET A 171 -2.44 9.54 -38.48
N GLU A 172 -1.43 8.91 -37.93
CA GLU A 172 -0.76 7.77 -38.58
C GLU A 172 -1.66 6.52 -38.63
N THR A 173 -2.44 6.27 -37.60
CA THR A 173 -3.37 5.15 -37.56
C THR A 173 -4.68 5.41 -38.31
N GLY A 174 -4.96 6.65 -38.68
CA GLY A 174 -6.24 7.08 -39.28
C GLY A 174 -7.46 6.90 -38.34
N SER A 175 -7.24 6.71 -37.03
CA SER A 175 -8.29 6.42 -36.06
C SER A 175 -8.19 7.30 -34.84
N ALA A 176 -9.11 8.23 -34.68
CA ALA A 176 -9.22 9.09 -33.49
C ALA A 176 -9.64 8.34 -32.21
N THR A 177 -10.06 7.07 -32.32
CA THR A 177 -10.47 6.25 -31.19
C THR A 177 -9.44 5.19 -30.82
N PHE A 178 -8.32 5.15 -31.52
CA PHE A 178 -7.24 4.23 -31.21
C PHE A 178 -6.63 4.54 -29.85
N ASN A 179 -6.54 3.53 -29.00
CA ASN A 179 -5.97 3.64 -27.66
C ASN A 179 -4.63 2.89 -27.57
N PRO A 180 -3.49 3.62 -27.51
CA PRO A 180 -2.17 2.99 -27.39
C PRO A 180 -1.98 2.22 -26.07
N ASN A 181 -2.79 2.50 -25.03
CA ASN A 181 -2.76 1.75 -23.77
C ASN A 181 -3.50 0.40 -23.85
N SER A 182 -4.14 0.08 -24.95
CA SER A 182 -4.82 -1.20 -25.14
C SER A 182 -3.91 -2.20 -25.87
N PRO A 183 -3.33 -3.20 -25.19
CA PRO A 183 -2.46 -4.19 -25.85
C PRO A 183 -3.15 -4.90 -27.02
N LYS A 184 -4.47 -5.08 -26.95
CA LYS A 184 -5.25 -5.68 -28.01
C LYS A 184 -5.29 -4.79 -29.25
N GLN A 185 -5.72 -3.52 -29.09
CA GLN A 185 -5.77 -2.56 -30.22
C GLN A 185 -4.38 -2.32 -30.82
N LEU A 186 -3.37 -2.26 -29.94
CA LEU A 186 -1.98 -2.07 -30.35
C LEU A 186 -1.50 -3.25 -31.20
N GLY A 187 -1.75 -4.48 -30.77
CA GLY A 187 -1.39 -5.68 -31.53
C GLY A 187 -2.13 -5.77 -32.88
N GLU A 188 -3.44 -5.50 -32.91
CA GLU A 188 -4.26 -5.47 -34.13
C GLU A 188 -3.75 -4.39 -35.11
N MET A 189 -3.40 -3.19 -34.60
CA MET A 189 -2.90 -2.11 -35.45
C MET A 189 -1.53 -2.44 -36.03
N LEU A 190 -0.57 -2.81 -35.21
CA LEU A 190 0.82 -3.02 -35.65
C LEU A 190 0.97 -4.27 -36.53
N PHE A 191 0.34 -5.38 -36.15
CA PHE A 191 0.59 -6.67 -36.77
C PHE A 191 -0.45 -7.07 -37.83
N ASP A 192 -1.74 -6.79 -37.58
CA ASP A 192 -2.81 -7.20 -38.48
C ASP A 192 -3.10 -6.11 -39.53
N THR A 193 -3.02 -4.80 -39.18
CA THR A 193 -3.31 -3.69 -40.10
C THR A 193 -2.08 -3.22 -40.83
N MET A 194 -0.98 -2.96 -40.13
CA MET A 194 0.26 -2.47 -40.74
C MET A 194 1.18 -3.59 -41.25
N GLY A 195 0.94 -4.84 -40.82
CA GLY A 195 1.72 -6.00 -41.25
C GLY A 195 3.17 -5.99 -40.79
N LEU A 196 3.47 -5.37 -39.67
CA LEU A 196 4.82 -5.33 -39.10
C LEU A 196 5.28 -6.74 -38.70
N PRO A 197 6.60 -6.99 -38.66
CA PRO A 197 7.13 -8.25 -38.18
C PRO A 197 6.66 -8.52 -36.74
N HIS A 198 5.95 -9.62 -36.53
CA HIS A 198 5.42 -9.98 -35.22
C HIS A 198 6.34 -10.99 -34.51
N GLY A 199 6.39 -10.83 -33.17
CA GLY A 199 7.08 -11.75 -32.28
C GLY A 199 6.19 -12.90 -31.81
N LYS A 200 6.22 -13.20 -30.51
CA LYS A 200 5.47 -14.30 -29.89
C LYS A 200 3.98 -14.03 -29.87
N LYS A 201 3.17 -15.03 -30.20
CA LYS A 201 1.72 -15.01 -30.03
C LYS A 201 1.38 -15.47 -28.62
N THR A 202 0.59 -14.68 -27.89
CA THR A 202 0.09 -15.01 -26.55
C THR A 202 -1.36 -15.51 -26.63
N GLN A 203 -1.89 -16.01 -25.54
CA GLN A 203 -3.32 -16.40 -25.46
C GLN A 203 -4.30 -15.24 -25.72
N ARG A 204 -3.84 -13.99 -25.56
CA ARG A 204 -4.64 -12.77 -25.72
C ARG A 204 -4.36 -12.01 -27.03
N GLY A 205 -3.55 -12.55 -27.94
CA GLY A 205 -3.13 -11.91 -29.18
C GLY A 205 -1.61 -11.82 -29.32
N TRP A 206 -1.13 -10.95 -30.18
CA TRP A 206 0.29 -10.68 -30.34
C TRP A 206 0.89 -10.00 -29.10
N SER A 207 2.13 -10.35 -28.75
CA SER A 207 2.84 -9.63 -27.68
C SER A 207 3.16 -8.22 -28.14
N THR A 208 2.84 -7.25 -27.28
CA THR A 208 3.16 -5.83 -27.38
C THR A 208 3.96 -5.36 -26.17
N ASP A 209 4.82 -6.26 -25.66
CA ASP A 209 5.73 -5.94 -24.55
C ASP A 209 6.82 -4.96 -25.00
N ALA A 210 7.50 -4.38 -24.01
CA ALA A 210 8.52 -3.36 -24.27
C ALA A 210 9.64 -3.88 -25.21
N GLU A 211 10.04 -5.15 -25.07
CA GLU A 211 11.07 -5.76 -25.92
C GLU A 211 10.61 -5.86 -27.39
N THR A 212 9.37 -6.27 -27.61
CA THR A 212 8.77 -6.36 -28.94
C THR A 212 8.65 -4.99 -29.61
N LEU A 213 8.17 -3.98 -28.86
CA LEU A 213 8.03 -2.61 -29.40
C LEU A 213 9.40 -1.98 -29.66
N GLU A 214 10.37 -2.18 -28.79
CA GLU A 214 11.72 -1.65 -28.96
C GLU A 214 12.43 -2.24 -30.20
N ALA A 215 12.19 -3.52 -30.51
CA ALA A 215 12.69 -4.15 -31.71
C ALA A 215 12.08 -3.56 -33.01
N LEU A 216 10.96 -2.85 -32.92
CA LEU A 216 10.25 -2.20 -34.01
C LEU A 216 10.40 -0.67 -33.99
N ARG A 217 11.30 -0.11 -33.21
CA ARG A 217 11.48 1.34 -33.02
C ARG A 217 11.74 2.12 -34.31
N ASP A 218 12.31 1.47 -35.35
CA ASP A 218 12.58 2.11 -36.62
C ASP A 218 11.31 2.52 -37.41
N TYR A 219 10.15 2.05 -36.98
CA TYR A 219 8.87 2.46 -37.57
C TYR A 219 8.34 3.71 -36.82
N PRO A 220 8.02 4.81 -37.56
CA PRO A 220 7.60 6.08 -36.92
C PRO A 220 6.46 5.93 -35.91
N LEU A 221 5.41 5.19 -36.29
CA LEU A 221 4.28 4.94 -35.35
C LEU A 221 4.73 4.23 -34.07
N VAL A 222 5.67 3.29 -34.16
CA VAL A 222 6.15 2.56 -32.98
C VAL A 222 7.00 3.47 -32.10
N GLU A 223 7.80 4.37 -32.68
CA GLU A 223 8.56 5.37 -31.93
C GLU A 223 7.61 6.32 -31.16
N ASP A 224 6.55 6.83 -31.81
CA ASP A 224 5.54 7.65 -31.15
C ASP A 224 4.79 6.88 -30.07
N ILE A 225 4.47 5.61 -30.27
CA ILE A 225 3.85 4.75 -29.24
C ILE A 225 4.80 4.56 -28.04
N LEU A 226 6.07 4.29 -28.26
CA LEU A 226 7.07 4.15 -27.20
C LEU A 226 7.23 5.47 -26.42
N GLN A 227 7.25 6.60 -27.11
CA GLN A 227 7.27 7.92 -26.49
C GLN A 227 6.02 8.15 -25.63
N TYR A 228 4.84 7.86 -26.16
CA TYR A 228 3.57 7.97 -25.43
C TYR A 228 3.58 7.12 -24.17
N LEU A 229 3.95 5.84 -24.25
CA LEU A 229 4.00 4.91 -23.12
C LEU A 229 5.04 5.37 -22.07
N SER A 230 6.16 5.93 -22.49
CA SER A 230 7.15 6.52 -21.58
C SER A 230 6.58 7.71 -20.81
N LEU A 231 5.88 8.64 -21.49
CA LEU A 231 5.31 9.83 -20.88
C LEU A 231 4.22 9.54 -19.83
N ILE A 232 3.43 8.48 -20.02
CA ILE A 232 2.38 8.12 -19.04
C ILE A 232 2.92 7.38 -17.80
N HIS A 233 4.18 6.94 -17.81
CA HIS A 233 4.81 6.25 -16.68
C HIS A 233 5.73 7.17 -15.85
N ILE A 234 5.86 8.46 -16.21
CA ILE A 234 6.53 9.49 -15.42
C ILE A 234 5.57 10.01 -14.34
#